data_a7366d4f7f1a2ad49315058ea9189273
#
_entry.id   a7366d4f7f1a2ad49315058ea9189273
#
_cell.length_a   1.000
_cell.length_b   1.000
_cell.length_c   1.000
_cell.angle_alpha   90.00
_cell.angle_beta   90.00
_cell.angle_gamma   90.00
#
_symmetry.space_group_name_H-M   'P 1'
#
loop_
_entity.id
_entity.type
_entity.pdbx_description
1 polymer ?
#
loop_
_entity_poly.entity_id
_entity_poly.type
_entity_poly.pdbx_seq_one_letter_code
_entity_poly.pdbx_strand_id
1 'polypeptide(L)'
;MFDVKFKVHSDFDELIDERGNTAICFRMVDWNDRPAKRPEVRKWRLSETGESPDKGITFLTDDGPKNLANAIIRKGFGETKEYLETLNEREDFDDSLVQVIGKKKVDNAKSQEVEAEDFYDPRVVFSK
;
A
#
# COMPACT_ATOMS: atom_id res chain seq x y z
N MET A 1 -4.07 -19.15 -30.59
CA MET A 1 -3.60 -18.19 -29.61
C MET A 1 -4.71 -17.24 -29.23
N PHE A 2 -4.84 -16.98 -27.96
CA PHE A 2 -5.90 -16.11 -27.51
C PHE A 2 -5.39 -14.70 -27.41
N ASP A 3 -6.12 -13.78 -27.99
CA ASP A 3 -5.82 -12.38 -27.82
C ASP A 3 -6.54 -11.93 -26.56
N VAL A 4 -5.79 -11.61 -25.54
CA VAL A 4 -6.35 -11.12 -24.30
C VAL A 4 -6.48 -9.61 -24.42
N LYS A 5 -7.69 -9.12 -24.26
CA LYS A 5 -7.94 -7.69 -24.25
C LYS A 5 -7.86 -7.18 -22.81
N PHE A 6 -7.17 -6.10 -22.63
CA PHE A 6 -7.09 -5.50 -21.31
C PHE A 6 -6.99 -3.99 -21.40
N LYS A 7 -7.40 -3.32 -20.35
CA LYS A 7 -7.31 -1.88 -20.27
C LYS A 7 -6.86 -1.51 -18.85
N VAL A 8 -5.71 -0.87 -18.76
CA VAL A 8 -5.19 -0.41 -17.48
C VAL A 8 -5.79 0.96 -17.18
N HIS A 9 -6.29 1.15 -15.96
CA HIS A 9 -6.80 2.44 -15.54
C HIS A 9 -5.63 3.38 -15.29
N SER A 10 -5.61 4.51 -15.99
CA SER A 10 -4.48 5.45 -15.90
C SER A 10 -4.34 6.10 -14.53
N ASP A 11 -5.41 6.14 -13.76
CA ASP A 11 -5.41 6.71 -12.42
C ASP A 11 -5.11 5.67 -11.34
N PHE A 12 -4.86 4.43 -11.73
CA PHE A 12 -4.54 3.37 -10.77
C PHE A 12 -3.48 2.45 -11.38
N ASP A 13 -2.26 2.93 -11.42
CA ASP A 13 -1.17 2.24 -12.06
C ASP A 13 0.13 2.54 -11.32
N GLU A 14 0.59 1.60 -10.50
CA GLU A 14 1.81 1.76 -9.72
C GLU A 14 2.83 0.70 -10.09
N LEU A 15 4.02 1.13 -10.40
CA LEU A 15 5.13 0.22 -10.64
C LEU A 15 5.70 -0.20 -9.29
N ILE A 16 5.77 -1.50 -9.06
CA ILE A 16 6.26 -2.05 -7.80
C ILE A 16 7.74 -2.43 -7.93
N ASP A 17 8.08 -3.08 -9.03
CA ASP A 17 9.41 -3.61 -9.21
C ASP A 17 9.67 -3.83 -10.69
N GLU A 18 10.92 -3.78 -11.11
CA GLU A 18 11.23 -4.10 -12.49
C GLU A 18 12.65 -4.63 -12.63
N ARG A 19 12.83 -5.48 -13.60
CA ARG A 19 14.13 -6.04 -13.88
C ARG A 19 14.15 -6.49 -15.33
N GLY A 20 15.08 -5.93 -16.12
CA GLY A 20 15.16 -6.23 -17.54
C GLY A 20 13.89 -5.78 -18.25
N ASN A 21 13.26 -6.67 -18.96
CA ASN A 21 12.02 -6.37 -19.67
C ASN A 21 10.79 -6.89 -18.94
N THR A 22 10.89 -7.11 -17.65
CA THR A 22 9.80 -7.58 -16.81
C THR A 22 9.50 -6.55 -15.73
N ALA A 23 8.23 -6.27 -15.50
CA ALA A 23 7.79 -5.33 -14.47
C ALA A 23 6.70 -5.96 -13.64
N ILE A 24 6.64 -5.59 -12.36
CA ILE A 24 5.54 -5.98 -11.48
C ILE A 24 4.78 -4.70 -11.16
N CYS A 25 3.50 -4.70 -11.41
CA CYS A 25 2.67 -3.52 -11.23
C CYS A 25 1.46 -3.82 -10.38
N PHE A 26 1.04 -2.79 -9.63
CA PHE A 26 -0.20 -2.82 -8.85
C PHE A 26 -1.17 -1.93 -9.62
N ARG A 27 -2.19 -2.53 -10.21
CA ARG A 27 -3.05 -1.85 -11.17
C ARG A 27 -4.49 -2.26 -11.06
N MET A 28 -5.38 -1.38 -11.51
CA MET A 28 -6.75 -1.76 -11.84
C MET A 28 -6.78 -2.06 -13.33
N VAL A 29 -7.19 -3.26 -13.68
CA VAL A 29 -7.20 -3.71 -15.08
C VAL A 29 -8.55 -4.30 -15.43
N ASP A 30 -9.13 -3.79 -16.51
CA ASP A 30 -10.36 -4.38 -17.06
C ASP A 30 -9.94 -5.47 -18.04
N TRP A 31 -10.44 -6.67 -17.82
CA TRP A 31 -10.10 -7.81 -18.67
C TRP A 31 -11.28 -8.19 -19.55
N ASN A 32 -11.04 -8.25 -20.86
CA ASN A 32 -12.04 -8.73 -21.82
C ASN A 32 -13.42 -8.09 -21.61
N ASP A 33 -13.45 -6.78 -21.51
CA ASP A 33 -14.68 -6.00 -21.33
C ASP A 33 -15.36 -6.19 -19.98
N ARG A 34 -14.66 -6.80 -19.03
CA ARG A 34 -15.16 -6.90 -17.65
C ARG A 34 -14.51 -5.82 -16.80
N PRO A 35 -15.29 -4.95 -16.20
CA PRO A 35 -14.72 -3.92 -15.35
C PRO A 35 -14.00 -4.51 -14.15
N ALA A 36 -12.87 -3.91 -13.80
CA ALA A 36 -12.11 -4.35 -12.64
C ALA A 36 -12.90 -4.10 -11.36
N LYS A 37 -12.96 -5.10 -10.50
CA LYS A 37 -13.61 -4.98 -9.19
C LYS A 37 -12.60 -4.65 -8.11
N ARG A 38 -11.37 -5.11 -8.28
CA ARG A 38 -10.30 -4.92 -7.31
C ARG A 38 -8.99 -4.75 -8.05
N PRO A 39 -8.02 -4.10 -7.41
CA PRO A 39 -6.69 -4.01 -8.02
C PRO A 39 -6.02 -5.38 -7.99
N GLU A 40 -4.98 -5.51 -8.78
CA GLU A 40 -4.20 -6.73 -8.86
C GLU A 40 -2.72 -6.43 -8.86
N VAL A 41 -1.92 -7.42 -8.48
CA VAL A 41 -0.47 -7.37 -8.59
C VAL A 41 -0.09 -8.36 -9.67
N ARG A 42 0.52 -7.88 -10.73
CA ARG A 42 0.81 -8.73 -11.88
C ARG A 42 2.16 -8.42 -12.48
N LYS A 43 2.78 -9.46 -13.00
CA LYS A 43 3.98 -9.35 -13.80
C LYS A 43 3.59 -9.02 -15.24
N TRP A 44 4.32 -8.09 -15.82
CA TRP A 44 4.10 -7.66 -17.20
C TRP A 44 5.41 -7.79 -17.97
N ARG A 45 5.31 -8.22 -19.20
CA ARG A 45 6.47 -8.30 -20.07
C ARG A 45 6.47 -7.09 -20.99
N LEU A 46 7.61 -6.44 -21.08
CA LEU A 46 7.77 -5.25 -21.88
C LEU A 46 8.44 -5.61 -23.20
N SER A 47 7.94 -5.07 -24.30
CA SER A 47 8.50 -5.30 -25.61
C SER A 47 8.39 -4.02 -26.42
N GLU A 48 8.95 -4.03 -27.64
CA GLU A 48 8.87 -2.87 -28.50
C GLU A 48 7.44 -2.53 -28.90
N THR A 49 6.55 -3.52 -28.86
CA THR A 49 5.16 -3.32 -29.22
C THR A 49 4.27 -2.99 -28.03
N GLY A 50 4.85 -2.91 -26.82
CA GLY A 50 4.11 -2.55 -25.62
C GLY A 50 4.21 -3.61 -24.53
N GLU A 51 3.21 -3.64 -23.68
CA GLU A 51 3.18 -4.55 -22.55
C GLU A 51 2.30 -5.75 -22.83
N SER A 52 2.68 -6.90 -22.31
CA SER A 52 1.83 -8.07 -22.31
C SER A 52 1.74 -8.66 -20.92
N PRO A 53 0.54 -9.13 -20.52
CA PRO A 53 0.37 -9.65 -19.16
C PRO A 53 0.99 -11.02 -18.99
N ASP A 54 1.52 -11.26 -17.79
CA ASP A 54 2.00 -12.55 -17.38
C ASP A 54 1.22 -12.93 -16.11
N LYS A 55 1.82 -13.69 -15.22
CA LYS A 55 1.12 -14.18 -14.02
C LYS A 55 0.87 -13.08 -13.01
N GLY A 56 -0.26 -13.17 -12.36
CA GLY A 56 -0.64 -12.19 -11.36
C GLY A 56 -1.43 -12.80 -10.23
N ILE A 57 -1.66 -11.98 -9.21
CA ILE A 57 -2.46 -12.34 -8.05
C ILE A 57 -3.58 -11.33 -7.94
N THR A 58 -4.80 -11.83 -7.90
CA THR A 58 -5.96 -11.00 -7.63
C THR A 58 -6.37 -11.19 -6.18
N PHE A 59 -6.79 -10.12 -5.55
CA PHE A 59 -7.21 -10.21 -4.16
C PHE A 59 -8.60 -10.84 -4.08
N LEU A 60 -8.82 -11.63 -3.05
CA LEU A 60 -10.07 -12.35 -2.88
C LEU A 60 -11.16 -11.48 -2.27
N THR A 61 -10.75 -10.45 -1.53
CA THR A 61 -11.68 -9.51 -0.90
C THR A 61 -11.15 -8.10 -1.03
N ASP A 62 -11.98 -7.13 -0.70
CA ASP A 62 -11.58 -5.73 -0.75
C ASP A 62 -10.54 -5.38 0.31
N ASP A 63 -10.41 -6.19 1.35
CA ASP A 63 -9.43 -5.98 2.40
C ASP A 63 -8.03 -6.49 2.04
N GLY A 64 -7.91 -7.22 0.95
CA GLY A 64 -6.64 -7.80 0.55
C GLY A 64 -5.51 -6.79 0.42
N PRO A 65 -5.70 -5.72 -0.36
CA PRO A 65 -4.64 -4.71 -0.50
C PRO A 65 -4.24 -4.06 0.81
N LYS A 66 -5.21 -3.73 1.66
CA LYS A 66 -4.95 -3.15 2.97
C LYS A 66 -4.12 -4.10 3.83
N ASN A 67 -4.51 -5.37 3.85
CA ASN A 67 -3.81 -6.37 4.64
C ASN A 67 -2.39 -6.59 4.14
N LEU A 68 -2.19 -6.56 2.83
CA LEU A 68 -0.86 -6.68 2.25
C LEU A 68 0.02 -5.50 2.66
N ALA A 69 -0.51 -4.28 2.56
CA ALA A 69 0.25 -3.09 2.95
C ALA A 69 0.68 -3.18 4.42
N ASN A 70 -0.25 -3.54 5.29
CA ASN A 70 0.05 -3.66 6.71
C ASN A 70 1.07 -4.78 7.00
N ALA A 71 0.97 -5.88 6.28
CA ALA A 71 1.90 -7.00 6.44
C ALA A 71 3.32 -6.60 6.03
N ILE A 72 3.45 -5.88 4.94
CA ILE A 72 4.75 -5.40 4.45
C ILE A 72 5.40 -4.49 5.50
N ILE A 73 4.63 -3.57 6.04
CA ILE A 73 5.12 -2.64 7.05
C ILE A 73 5.50 -3.39 8.33
N ARG A 74 4.66 -4.32 8.78
CA ARG A 74 4.95 -5.09 10.00
C ARG A 74 6.20 -5.92 9.88
N LYS A 75 6.52 -6.38 8.67
CA LYS A 75 7.71 -7.20 8.45
C LYS A 75 8.99 -6.36 8.30
N GLY A 76 8.86 -5.05 8.38
CA GLY A 76 10.03 -4.18 8.43
C GLY A 76 10.59 -3.74 7.09
N PHE A 77 9.82 -3.87 6.03
CA PHE A 77 10.25 -3.37 4.74
C PHE A 77 9.94 -1.88 4.61
N GLY A 78 10.87 -1.15 4.04
CA GLY A 78 10.74 0.29 3.87
C GLY A 78 11.19 1.05 5.10
N GLU A 79 11.21 2.37 4.99
CA GLU A 79 11.61 3.24 6.08
C GLU A 79 10.40 4.02 6.59
N THR A 80 10.34 4.19 7.90
CA THR A 80 9.23 4.90 8.53
C THR A 80 9.04 6.29 7.94
N LYS A 81 10.14 7.00 7.72
CA LYS A 81 10.07 8.35 7.17
C LYS A 81 9.40 8.37 5.80
N GLU A 82 9.78 7.43 4.93
CA GLU A 82 9.20 7.33 3.61
C GLU A 82 7.72 6.99 3.67
N TYR A 83 7.32 6.12 4.60
CA TYR A 83 5.91 5.79 4.78
C TYR A 83 5.11 7.02 5.21
N LEU A 84 5.67 7.82 6.10
CA LEU A 84 4.99 9.03 6.55
C LEU A 84 4.84 10.04 5.42
N GLU A 85 5.87 10.18 4.59
CA GLU A 85 5.81 11.07 3.44
C GLU A 85 4.75 10.60 2.44
N THR A 86 4.69 9.31 2.18
CA THR A 86 3.70 8.74 1.27
C THR A 86 2.28 8.88 1.83
N LEU A 87 2.12 8.63 3.12
CA LEU A 87 0.81 8.79 3.76
C LEU A 87 0.33 10.24 3.73
N ASN A 88 1.27 11.18 3.77
CA ASN A 88 0.92 12.60 3.73
C ASN A 88 0.27 13.00 2.40
N GLU A 89 0.40 12.16 1.37
CA GLU A 89 -0.25 12.42 0.09
C GLU A 89 -1.74 12.06 0.12
N ARG A 90 -2.19 11.39 1.16
CA ARG A 90 -3.59 10.98 1.27
C ARG A 90 -4.41 12.11 1.88
N GLU A 91 -5.64 12.24 1.39
CA GLU A 91 -6.55 13.29 1.86
C GLU A 91 -6.91 13.16 3.33
N ASP A 92 -6.92 11.93 3.84
CA ASP A 92 -7.33 11.67 5.23
C ASP A 92 -6.16 11.67 6.22
N PHE A 93 -4.96 12.04 5.77
CA PHE A 93 -3.77 11.90 6.61
C PHE A 93 -3.86 12.71 7.90
N ASP A 94 -4.22 13.99 7.79
CA ASP A 94 -4.26 14.86 8.96
C ASP A 94 -5.28 14.40 9.99
N ASP A 95 -6.45 14.00 9.54
CA ASP A 95 -7.51 13.53 10.44
C ASP A 95 -7.09 12.24 11.13
N SER A 96 -6.51 11.32 10.37
CA SER A 96 -6.06 10.05 10.91
C SER A 96 -4.92 10.24 11.91
N LEU A 97 -4.00 11.15 11.60
CA LEU A 97 -2.88 11.45 12.48
C LEU A 97 -3.37 12.00 13.81
N VAL A 98 -4.33 12.93 13.77
CA VAL A 98 -4.92 13.49 14.97
C VAL A 98 -5.55 12.40 15.83
N GLN A 99 -6.26 11.47 15.21
CA GLN A 99 -6.89 10.36 15.93
C GLN A 99 -5.84 9.49 16.63
N VAL A 100 -4.76 9.16 15.95
CA VAL A 100 -3.71 8.32 16.52
C VAL A 100 -2.99 9.05 17.66
N ILE A 101 -2.63 10.29 17.45
CA ILE A 101 -1.97 11.09 18.48
C ILE A 101 -2.88 11.30 19.69
N GLY A 102 -4.16 11.59 19.44
CA GLY A 102 -5.14 11.74 20.51
C GLY A 102 -5.27 10.48 21.35
N LYS A 103 -5.32 9.33 20.70
CA LYS A 103 -5.40 8.05 21.40
C LYS A 103 -4.15 7.80 22.23
N LYS A 104 -2.98 8.11 21.70
CA LYS A 104 -1.73 7.95 22.45
C LYS A 104 -1.66 8.86 23.66
N LYS A 105 -2.17 10.05 23.57
CA LYS A 105 -2.21 10.96 24.71
C LYS A 105 -3.08 10.41 25.83
N VAL A 106 -4.22 9.83 25.49
CA VAL A 106 -5.10 9.22 26.47
C VAL A 106 -4.43 8.02 27.12
N ASP A 107 -3.81 7.16 26.33
CA ASP A 107 -3.12 6.00 26.85
C ASP A 107 -1.95 6.38 27.74
N ASN A 108 -1.20 7.42 27.36
CA ASN A 108 -0.10 7.90 28.17
C ASN A 108 -0.57 8.48 29.49
N ALA A 109 -1.68 9.18 29.48
CA ALA A 109 -2.26 9.72 30.71
C ALA A 109 -2.63 8.61 31.69
N LYS A 110 -3.19 7.52 31.17
CA LYS A 110 -3.52 6.37 32.00
C LYS A 110 -2.26 5.70 32.53
N SER A 111 -1.23 5.62 31.70
CA SER A 111 0.02 5.01 32.12
C SER A 111 0.77 5.83 33.14
N GLN A 112 0.68 7.13 33.06
CA GLN A 112 1.39 8.01 33.96
C GLN A 112 0.92 7.90 35.40
N GLU A 113 -0.26 7.42 35.60
CA GLU A 113 -0.72 7.17 36.96
C GLU A 113 0.08 6.04 37.57
N VAL A 114 0.68 5.20 36.72
CA VAL A 114 1.45 4.05 37.16
C VAL A 114 2.94 4.30 37.06
N GLU A 115 3.39 4.83 35.96
CA GLU A 115 4.77 5.03 35.77
C GLU A 115 5.01 6.19 34.89
N ALA A 116 5.40 7.29 35.42
CA ALA A 116 5.54 8.53 34.74
C ALA A 116 6.66 8.60 33.77
N GLU A 117 7.73 7.90 34.06
CA GLU A 117 8.87 8.00 33.21
C GLU A 117 8.79 7.31 31.91
N ASP A 118 7.75 6.58 31.74
CA ASP A 118 7.73 5.79 30.71
C ASP A 118 7.44 6.31 29.52
N PHE A 119 7.72 7.08 29.24
CA PHE A 119 7.32 7.39 28.59
C PHE A 119 7.64 7.75 27.46
N TYR A 120 8.01 8.33 27.07
CA TYR A 120 8.18 8.83 25.81
C TYR A 120 9.27 8.21 25.06
N ASP A 121 8.93 7.56 23.98
CA ASP A 121 9.89 7.05 23.01
C ASP A 121 9.57 7.75 21.71
N PRO A 122 10.48 8.56 21.17
CA PRO A 122 10.23 9.28 19.93
C PRO A 122 9.83 8.40 18.79
N ARG A 123 10.30 7.16 18.78
CA ARG A 123 9.94 6.23 17.73
C ARG A 123 8.46 5.89 17.77
N VAL A 124 7.88 5.95 18.95
CA VAL A 124 6.49 5.63 19.10
C VAL A 124 5.60 6.72 18.55
N VAL A 125 6.04 7.96 18.63
CA VAL A 125 5.26 9.09 18.16
C VAL A 125 5.11 9.10 16.66
N PHE A 126 6.19 8.77 15.98
CA PHE A 126 6.18 8.82 14.53
C PHE A 126 6.17 7.50 13.86
N SER A 127 6.65 6.50 14.47
CA SER A 127 6.85 5.22 13.85
C SER A 127 5.97 4.19 14.38
N LYS A 128 5.41 4.51 15.34
CA LYS A 128 4.80 3.52 15.88
C LYS A 128 4.04 3.64 16.16
#